data_bed6f45d1f93bb935bacbda27e2d0507
#
_entry.id   bed6f45d1f93bb935bacbda27e2d0507
#
_cell.length_a   1.000
_cell.length_b   1.000
_cell.length_c   1.000
_cell.angle_alpha   90.00
_cell.angle_beta   90.00
_cell.angle_gamma   90.00
#
_symmetry.space_group_name_H-M   'P 1'
#
loop_
_entity.id
_entity.type
_entity.pdbx_description
1 polymer ?
#
loop_
_entity_poly.entity_id
_entity_poly.type
_entity_poly.pdbx_seq_one_letter_code
_entity_poly.pdbx_strand_id
1 'polypeptide(L)'
;MKMPLSHKVKFDEMDWIEAGDGMRFKRFQQGELQVRLVEWDQAMVHASWCLKGHIGYVLEGVVEIDIAGTVVLYEAGDVLILPEGEAHKHRPKVLSDKMRFFSVEKVS
;
A
#
# COMPACT_ATOMS: atom_id res chain seq x y z
N MET A 1 5.14 -20.22 -25.66
CA MET A 1 5.71 -20.86 -24.48
C MET A 1 5.17 -20.21 -23.23
N LYS A 2 4.80 -21.00 -22.28
CA LYS A 2 4.25 -20.50 -21.01
C LYS A 2 5.37 -20.25 -20.01
N MET A 3 5.46 -19.04 -19.47
CA MET A 3 6.42 -18.73 -18.43
C MET A 3 6.05 -19.45 -17.13
N PRO A 4 7.01 -20.02 -16.41
CA PRO A 4 6.72 -20.61 -15.11
C PRO A 4 6.30 -19.51 -14.12
N LEU A 5 5.42 -19.87 -13.19
CA LEU A 5 5.04 -18.97 -12.11
C LEU A 5 6.20 -18.79 -11.14
N SER A 6 6.35 -17.56 -10.67
CA SER A 6 7.34 -17.23 -9.66
C SER A 6 6.72 -17.46 -8.28
N HIS A 7 7.36 -18.28 -7.46
CA HIS A 7 6.87 -18.55 -6.11
C HIS A 7 7.59 -17.71 -5.05
N LYS A 8 8.56 -16.90 -5.47
CA LYS A 8 9.34 -16.10 -4.56
C LYS A 8 9.62 -14.74 -5.16
N VAL A 9 9.40 -13.70 -4.38
CA VAL A 9 9.70 -12.33 -4.76
C VAL A 9 10.71 -11.77 -3.76
N LYS A 10 11.82 -11.24 -4.28
CA LYS A 10 12.85 -10.62 -3.46
C LYS A 10 12.83 -9.11 -3.68
N PHE A 11 12.14 -8.38 -2.83
CA PHE A 11 12.10 -6.93 -2.94
C PHE A 11 13.48 -6.29 -2.80
N ASP A 12 14.40 -6.92 -2.06
CA ASP A 12 15.77 -6.42 -1.90
C ASP A 12 16.54 -6.33 -3.22
N GLU A 13 16.14 -7.12 -4.21
CA GLU A 13 16.77 -7.14 -5.53
C GLU A 13 16.08 -6.23 -6.54
N MET A 14 15.04 -5.53 -6.11
CA MET A 14 14.25 -4.66 -6.97
C MET A 14 14.57 -3.20 -6.68
N ASP A 15 14.53 -2.37 -7.71
CA ASP A 15 14.70 -0.93 -7.56
C ASP A 15 13.40 -0.28 -7.11
N TRP A 16 13.52 0.80 -6.34
CA TRP A 16 12.37 1.62 -6.00
C TRP A 16 11.87 2.37 -7.23
N ILE A 17 10.55 2.47 -7.35
CA ILE A 17 9.87 3.30 -8.34
C ILE A 17 9.35 4.52 -7.61
N GLU A 18 9.82 5.71 -7.99
CA GLU A 18 9.34 6.96 -7.42
C GLU A 18 7.95 7.27 -8.00
N ALA A 19 7.00 7.58 -7.13
CA ALA A 19 5.60 7.73 -7.51
C ALA A 19 5.02 9.08 -7.11
N GLY A 20 5.85 10.12 -7.06
CA GLY A 20 5.46 11.46 -6.65
C GLY A 20 6.06 11.84 -5.31
N ASP A 21 5.67 12.99 -4.78
CA ASP A 21 6.23 13.50 -3.54
C ASP A 21 5.92 12.59 -2.35
N GLY A 22 6.98 12.14 -1.69
CA GLY A 22 6.86 11.33 -0.48
C GLY A 22 6.35 9.92 -0.70
N MET A 23 6.42 9.41 -1.91
CA MET A 23 5.86 8.11 -2.23
C MET A 23 6.76 7.32 -3.18
N ARG A 24 7.11 6.11 -2.79
CA ARG A 24 7.82 5.17 -3.66
C ARG A 24 7.41 3.74 -3.35
N PHE A 25 7.60 2.84 -4.31
CA PHE A 25 7.21 1.45 -4.14
C PHE A 25 8.06 0.51 -4.98
N LYS A 26 7.99 -0.76 -4.60
CA LYS A 26 8.46 -1.89 -5.40
C LYS A 26 7.24 -2.76 -5.68
N ARG A 27 7.10 -3.23 -6.90
CA ARG A 27 5.91 -3.94 -7.34
C ARG A 27 6.25 -5.19 -8.13
N PHE A 28 5.55 -6.26 -7.84
CA PHE A 28 5.59 -7.48 -8.64
C PHE A 28 4.15 -7.91 -8.92
N GLN A 29 3.85 -8.11 -10.19
CA GLN A 29 2.54 -8.56 -10.65
C GLN A 29 2.65 -9.88 -11.35
N GLN A 30 1.75 -10.81 -11.02
CA GLN A 30 1.66 -12.11 -11.64
C GLN A 30 0.19 -12.45 -11.84
N GLY A 31 -0.25 -12.50 -13.10
CA GLY A 31 -1.66 -12.66 -13.40
C GLY A 31 -2.46 -11.50 -12.83
N GLU A 32 -3.50 -11.84 -12.06
CA GLU A 32 -4.36 -10.84 -11.43
C GLU A 32 -3.88 -10.38 -10.05
N LEU A 33 -2.78 -10.97 -9.56
CA LEU A 33 -2.25 -10.64 -8.23
C LEU A 33 -1.08 -9.67 -8.34
N GLN A 34 -1.07 -8.69 -7.46
CA GLN A 34 0.01 -7.74 -7.33
C GLN A 34 0.42 -7.67 -5.88
N VAL A 35 1.73 -7.74 -5.63
CA VAL A 35 2.31 -7.48 -4.32
C VAL A 35 3.16 -6.23 -4.40
N ARG A 36 3.10 -5.40 -3.37
CA ARG A 36 3.87 -4.16 -3.31
C ARG A 36 4.50 -3.97 -1.95
N LEU A 37 5.72 -3.43 -1.98
CA LEU A 37 6.34 -2.83 -0.81
C LEU A 37 6.24 -1.32 -1.01
N VAL A 38 5.54 -0.63 -0.14
CA VAL A 38 5.26 0.80 -0.29
C VAL A 38 5.90 1.57 0.85
N GLU A 39 6.52 2.70 0.51
CA GLU A 39 7.06 3.63 1.49
C GLU A 39 6.48 5.01 1.25
N TRP A 40 5.95 5.61 2.30
CA TRP A 40 5.44 6.98 2.31
C TRP A 40 6.19 7.79 3.35
N ASP A 41 6.39 9.08 3.08
CA ASP A 41 6.84 10.03 4.09
C ASP A 41 5.79 11.14 4.27
N GLN A 42 6.10 12.13 5.10
CA GLN A 42 5.14 13.18 5.43
C GLN A 42 4.84 14.14 4.28
N ALA A 43 5.64 14.10 3.21
CA ALA A 43 5.36 14.89 2.02
C ALA A 43 4.25 14.31 1.14
N MET A 44 3.88 13.05 1.39
CA MET A 44 2.82 12.39 0.63
C MET A 44 1.46 12.98 1.01
N VAL A 45 0.75 13.47 0.01
CA VAL A 45 -0.59 14.03 0.18
C VAL A 45 -1.55 13.34 -0.79
N HIS A 46 -2.60 12.74 -0.23
CA HIS A 46 -3.70 12.21 -1.02
C HIS A 46 -4.82 13.24 -1.11
N ALA A 47 -4.94 13.87 -2.27
CA ALA A 47 -5.98 14.87 -2.51
C ALA A 47 -7.35 14.25 -2.75
N SER A 48 -7.41 13.00 -3.19
CA SER A 48 -8.66 12.33 -3.53
C SER A 48 -8.82 11.02 -2.79
N TRP A 49 -10.05 10.56 -2.70
CA TRP A 49 -10.37 9.28 -2.08
C TRP A 49 -9.93 8.12 -2.96
N CYS A 50 -9.36 7.10 -2.35
CA CYS A 50 -9.05 5.83 -3.01
C CYS A 50 -10.21 4.87 -2.81
N LEU A 51 -10.65 4.24 -3.89
CA LEU A 51 -11.77 3.29 -3.89
C LEU A 51 -11.32 1.84 -4.03
N LYS A 52 -10.03 1.61 -4.24
CA LYS A 52 -9.48 0.27 -4.43
C LYS A 52 -9.35 -0.47 -3.11
N GLY A 53 -9.65 -1.77 -3.13
CA GLY A 53 -9.43 -2.62 -1.98
C GLY A 53 -7.97 -2.97 -1.78
N HIS A 54 -7.56 -3.04 -0.52
CA HIS A 54 -6.20 -3.40 -0.15
C HIS A 54 -6.20 -4.32 1.06
N ILE A 55 -5.29 -5.29 1.07
CA ILE A 55 -4.90 -6.02 2.27
C ILE A 55 -3.43 -5.71 2.47
N GLY A 56 -3.07 -5.23 3.64
CA GLY A 56 -1.70 -4.81 3.89
C GLY A 56 -1.26 -5.07 5.32
N TYR A 57 0.05 -5.09 5.49
CA TYR A 57 0.69 -5.24 6.79
C TYR A 57 1.66 -4.09 7.00
N VAL A 58 1.48 -3.34 8.08
CA VAL A 58 2.35 -2.21 8.39
C VAL A 58 3.66 -2.71 8.97
N LEU A 59 4.77 -2.40 8.32
CA LEU A 59 6.11 -2.83 8.69
C LEU A 59 6.83 -1.80 9.54
N GLU A 60 6.56 -0.51 9.32
CA GLU A 60 7.27 0.58 9.98
C GLU A 60 6.39 1.82 9.98
N GLY A 61 6.45 2.59 11.05
CA GLY A 61 5.82 3.90 11.11
C GLY A 61 4.38 3.89 11.57
N VAL A 62 3.76 5.07 11.49
CA VAL A 62 2.40 5.33 11.95
C VAL A 62 1.64 6.09 10.88
N VAL A 63 0.45 5.64 10.57
CA VAL A 63 -0.43 6.28 9.59
C VAL A 63 -1.86 6.30 10.14
N GLU A 64 -2.57 7.41 9.93
CA GLU A 64 -4.01 7.42 10.14
C GLU A 64 -4.71 7.37 8.79
N ILE A 65 -5.78 6.60 8.71
CA ILE A 65 -6.55 6.46 7.48
C ILE A 65 -7.99 6.85 7.76
N ASP A 66 -8.46 7.84 7.02
CA ASP A 66 -9.88 8.23 7.04
C ASP A 66 -10.63 7.26 6.13
N ILE A 67 -11.50 6.45 6.72
CA ILE A 67 -12.29 5.46 6.00
C ILE A 67 -13.73 5.92 6.02
N ALA A 68 -14.16 6.55 4.93
CA ALA A 68 -15.52 7.07 4.77
C ALA A 68 -15.99 7.93 5.96
N GLY A 69 -15.09 8.73 6.55
CA GLY A 69 -15.39 9.61 7.67
C GLY A 69 -14.97 9.08 9.03
N THR A 70 -14.54 7.83 9.13
CA THR A 70 -14.02 7.25 10.36
C THR A 70 -12.51 7.14 10.28
N VAL A 71 -11.81 7.79 11.19
CA VAL A 71 -10.35 7.78 11.21
C VAL A 71 -9.85 6.61 12.05
N VAL A 72 -9.00 5.79 11.46
CA VAL A 72 -8.38 4.63 12.12
C VAL A 72 -6.87 4.81 12.12
N LEU A 73 -6.25 4.57 13.27
CA LEU A 73 -4.80 4.64 13.42
C LEU A 73 -4.19 3.26 13.19
N TYR A 74 -3.13 3.21 12.37
CA TYR A 74 -2.36 1.99 12.13
C TYR A 74 -0.90 2.24 12.47
N GLU A 75 -0.27 1.24 13.09
CA GLU A 75 1.15 1.28 13.41
C GLU A 75 1.81 -0.05 13.04
N ALA A 76 3.13 -0.12 13.15
CA ALA A 76 3.87 -1.33 12.83
C ALA A 76 3.27 -2.56 13.55
N GLY A 77 3.01 -3.61 12.78
CA GLY A 77 2.37 -4.83 13.28
C GLY A 77 0.88 -4.92 12.99
N ASP A 78 0.24 -3.84 12.56
CA ASP A 78 -1.19 -3.84 12.26
C ASP A 78 -1.46 -4.30 10.83
N VAL A 79 -2.60 -4.91 10.63
CA VAL A 79 -3.10 -5.32 9.31
C VAL A 79 -4.17 -4.34 8.86
N LEU A 80 -4.04 -3.87 7.61
CA LEU A 80 -5.10 -3.11 6.96
C LEU A 80 -6.00 -4.07 6.20
N ILE A 81 -7.31 -3.90 6.33
CA ILE A 81 -8.28 -4.58 5.49
C ILE A 81 -9.23 -3.50 4.99
N LEU A 82 -9.05 -3.08 3.75
CA LEU A 82 -9.84 -2.02 3.15
C LEU A 82 -10.60 -2.60 1.96
N PRO A 83 -11.91 -2.90 2.13
CA PRO A 83 -12.70 -3.41 1.02
C PRO A 83 -12.81 -2.39 -0.12
N GLU A 84 -13.05 -2.90 -1.31
CA GLU A 84 -13.28 -2.09 -2.49
C GLU A 84 -14.64 -1.39 -2.42
N GLY A 85 -14.72 -0.20 -3.00
CA GLY A 85 -15.98 0.50 -3.21
C GLY A 85 -16.13 1.80 -2.44
N GLU A 86 -17.19 2.52 -2.77
CA GLU A 86 -17.49 3.85 -2.24
C GLU A 86 -17.71 3.85 -0.72
N ALA A 87 -18.34 2.81 -0.21
CA ALA A 87 -18.60 2.69 1.23
C ALA A 87 -17.34 2.59 2.08
N HIS A 88 -16.21 2.23 1.45
CA HIS A 88 -14.92 2.04 2.12
C HIS A 88 -13.83 2.96 1.56
N LYS A 89 -14.22 4.04 0.90
CA LYS A 89 -13.25 4.99 0.36
C LYS A 89 -12.33 5.49 1.46
N HIS A 90 -11.06 5.66 1.15
CA HIS A 90 -10.08 5.97 2.17
C HIS A 90 -9.00 6.94 1.69
N ARG A 91 -8.45 7.69 2.67
CA ARG A 91 -7.34 8.62 2.47
C ARG A 91 -6.38 8.51 3.64
N PRO A 92 -5.08 8.24 3.40
CA PRO A 92 -4.10 8.16 4.46
C PRO A 92 -3.45 9.50 4.77
N LYS A 93 -2.93 9.61 6.00
CA LYS A 93 -2.05 10.69 6.44
C LYS A 93 -0.93 10.09 7.28
N VAL A 94 0.30 10.28 6.85
CA VAL A 94 1.47 9.75 7.55
C VAL A 94 1.77 10.62 8.76
N LEU A 95 1.88 10.00 9.93
CA LEU A 95 2.12 10.71 11.20
C LEU A 95 3.58 10.62 11.65
N SER A 96 4.31 9.57 11.27
CA SER A 96 5.74 9.44 11.54
C SER A 96 6.56 10.01 10.37
N ASP A 97 7.89 10.05 10.51
CA ASP A 97 8.76 10.52 9.44
C ASP A 97 8.57 9.68 8.19
N LYS A 98 8.47 8.37 8.36
CA LYS A 98 8.21 7.41 7.29
C LYS A 98 7.26 6.35 7.76
N MET A 99 6.51 5.78 6.82
CA MET A 99 5.77 4.56 7.06
C MET A 99 6.01 3.62 5.89
N ARG A 100 6.02 2.33 6.19
CA ARG A 100 6.25 1.29 5.19
C ARG A 100 5.26 0.17 5.41
N PHE A 101 4.66 -0.30 4.32
CA PHE A 101 3.74 -1.43 4.39
C PHE A 101 3.89 -2.34 3.19
N PHE A 102 3.55 -3.60 3.41
CA PHE A 102 3.41 -4.60 2.36
C PHE A 102 1.93 -4.72 2.01
N SER A 103 1.59 -4.75 0.72
CA SER A 103 0.20 -4.90 0.31
C SER A 103 0.03 -5.99 -0.74
N VAL A 104 -1.14 -6.60 -0.72
CA VAL A 104 -1.59 -7.56 -1.71
C VAL A 104 -2.86 -6.99 -2.33
N GLU A 105 -2.89 -6.94 -3.66
CA GLU A 105 -3.99 -6.37 -4.40
C GLU A 105 -4.37 -7.26 -5.57
N LYS A 106 -5.63 -7.24 -5.90
CA LYS A 106 -6.11 -7.83 -7.14
C LYS A 106 -6.08 -6.77 -8.22
N VAL A 107 -5.44 -7.07 -9.33
CA VAL A 107 -5.38 -6.17 -10.49
C VAL A 107 -6.35 -6.71 -11.52
N SER A 108 -7.36 -5.94 -11.84
CA SER A 108 -8.36 -6.34 -12.83
C SER A 108 -8.14 -5.61 -14.14
#